data_6d1abaf189afd159c38fe1a6a51b641e
#
_entry.id   6d1abaf189afd159c38fe1a6a51b641e
#
_cell.length_a   1.000
_cell.length_b   1.000
_cell.length_c   1.000
_cell.angle_alpha   90.00
_cell.angle_beta   90.00
_cell.angle_gamma   90.00
#
_symmetry.space_group_name_H-M   'P 1'
#
loop_
_entity.id
_entity.type
_entity.pdbx_description
1 polymer ?
#
loop_
_entity_poly.entity_id
_entity_poly.type
_entity_poly.pdbx_seq_one_letter_code
_entity_poly.pdbx_strand_id
1 'polypeptide(L)'
;MSIPKGKYTTTEGMNMKINDAMRTYRLPNPTTPEDLECRWSKLLTFGDKVVVAGYYYQHNKPCYYGATYEFLTDDHSCEGAIGLRAVSEVEFEDDGHAIAWAIAQ
;
A
#
# COMPACT_ATOMS: atom_id res chain seq x y z
N MET A 1 21.07 11.49 7.59
CA MET A 1 20.56 11.67 7.02
C MET A 1 19.98 11.54 6.49
N SER A 2 19.52 11.81 6.32
CA SER A 2 18.89 11.79 5.75
C SER A 2 18.37 12.01 5.18
N ILE A 3 17.99 11.81 4.71
CA ILE A 3 17.47 11.99 3.93
C ILE A 3 16.73 12.41 3.64
N PRO A 4 16.49 12.96 3.53
CA PRO A 4 15.36 13.12 3.14
C PRO A 4 15.14 12.97 2.12
N LYS A 5 15.62 13.08 2.03
CA LYS A 5 15.40 12.89 1.09
C LYS A 5 14.96 11.95 0.68
N GLY A 6 15.33 12.19 0.43
CA GLY A 6 14.73 11.27 -0.33
C GLY A 6 13.69 10.48 0.32
N LYS A 7 12.73 11.10 0.75
CA LYS A 7 11.66 10.40 1.43
C LYS A 7 10.92 9.44 0.53
N TYR A 8 11.06 9.57 -0.79
CA TYR A 8 10.39 8.64 -1.70
C TYR A 8 11.27 7.47 -2.08
N THR A 9 12.53 7.48 -1.66
CA THR A 9 13.44 6.43 -2.03
C THR A 9 13.80 5.52 -0.88
N THR A 10 13.37 5.88 0.31
CA THR A 10 13.69 5.10 1.49
C THR A 10 12.41 4.65 2.15
N THR A 11 12.49 3.57 2.85
CA THR A 11 11.34 3.06 3.57
C THR A 11 11.20 3.67 4.95
N GLU A 12 12.20 4.38 5.43
CA GLU A 12 12.17 4.77 6.83
C GLU A 12 11.36 6.02 7.11
N GLY A 13 11.38 6.99 6.20
CA GLY A 13 10.66 8.23 6.42
C GLY A 13 9.20 8.15 6.04
N MET A 14 8.84 7.23 5.13
CA MET A 14 7.50 7.17 4.56
C MET A 14 6.67 6.01 5.06
N ASN A 15 7.32 4.96 5.52
CA ASN A 15 6.59 3.74 5.87
C ASN A 15 5.96 3.86 7.24
N MET A 16 4.74 3.36 7.33
CA MET A 16 4.12 3.15 8.62
C MET A 16 4.48 1.74 9.09
N LYS A 17 4.42 1.56 10.39
CA LYS A 17 4.51 0.21 10.92
C LYS A 17 3.28 -0.56 10.48
N ILE A 18 3.47 -1.83 10.14
CA ILE A 18 2.40 -2.65 9.59
C ILE A 18 1.20 -2.70 10.52
N ASN A 19 1.44 -2.89 11.83
CA ASN A 19 0.31 -2.98 12.77
C ASN A 19 -0.46 -1.67 12.86
N ASP A 20 0.23 -0.54 12.76
CA ASP A 20 -0.43 0.75 12.79
C ASP A 20 -1.25 0.96 11.52
N ALA A 21 -0.71 0.55 10.37
CA ALA A 21 -1.41 0.69 9.11
C ALA A 21 -2.67 -0.18 9.08
N MET A 22 -2.57 -1.40 9.58
CA MET A 22 -3.75 -2.28 9.65
C MET A 22 -4.85 -1.64 10.46
N ARG A 23 -4.50 -0.99 11.54
CA ARG A 23 -5.48 -0.38 12.42
C ARG A 23 -6.02 0.93 11.85
N THR A 24 -5.13 1.78 11.36
CA THR A 24 -5.50 3.11 10.91
C THR A 24 -6.28 3.07 9.59
N TYR A 25 -5.80 2.30 8.63
CA TYR A 25 -6.40 2.22 7.31
C TYR A 25 -7.33 1.02 7.17
N ARG A 26 -7.39 0.18 8.20
CA ARG A 26 -8.21 -1.04 8.19
C ARG A 26 -7.81 -1.97 7.07
N LEU A 27 -6.51 -2.11 6.88
CA LEU A 27 -5.97 -2.99 5.86
C LEU A 27 -6.04 -4.43 6.34
N PRO A 28 -6.68 -5.32 5.59
CA PRO A 28 -6.70 -6.73 5.98
C PRO A 28 -5.33 -7.36 5.76
N ASN A 29 -4.97 -8.28 6.65
CA ASN A 29 -3.67 -8.93 6.57
C ASN A 29 -3.70 -10.22 7.39
N PRO A 30 -3.68 -11.41 6.79
CA PRO A 30 -3.60 -11.65 5.34
C PRO A 30 -4.95 -11.48 4.65
N THR A 31 -4.91 -11.46 3.33
CA THR A 31 -6.11 -11.32 2.54
C THR A 31 -5.84 -11.91 1.16
N THR A 32 -6.70 -11.61 0.19
CA THR A 32 -6.49 -12.01 -1.19
C THR A 32 -6.69 -10.79 -2.09
N PRO A 33 -6.13 -10.79 -3.31
CA PRO A 33 -6.38 -9.68 -4.23
C PRO A 33 -7.85 -9.48 -4.52
N GLU A 34 -8.61 -10.57 -4.59
CA GLU A 34 -10.04 -10.49 -4.87
C GLU A 34 -10.76 -9.72 -3.77
N ASP A 35 -10.43 -10.01 -2.53
CA ASP A 35 -11.07 -9.33 -1.40
C ASP A 35 -10.68 -7.87 -1.32
N LEU A 36 -9.48 -7.53 -1.76
CA LEU A 36 -9.02 -6.15 -1.75
C LEU A 36 -9.68 -5.32 -2.84
N GLU A 37 -9.94 -5.92 -3.98
CA GLU A 37 -10.35 -5.19 -5.17
C GLU A 37 -11.56 -4.32 -4.94
N CYS A 38 -12.44 -4.72 -4.05
CA CYS A 38 -13.66 -3.99 -3.78
C CYS A 38 -13.47 -2.80 -2.85
N ARG A 39 -12.26 -2.62 -2.33
CA ARG A 39 -12.05 -1.65 -1.24
C ARG A 39 -11.22 -0.44 -1.63
N TRP A 40 -10.50 -0.49 -2.75
CA TRP A 40 -9.43 0.47 -2.99
C TRP A 40 -9.69 1.24 -4.26
N SER A 41 -9.15 2.45 -4.28
CA SER A 41 -9.31 3.29 -5.46
C SER A 41 -8.56 2.70 -6.65
N LYS A 42 -7.47 1.99 -6.39
CA LYS A 42 -6.71 1.37 -7.46
C LYS A 42 -5.95 0.17 -6.91
N LEU A 43 -5.97 -0.90 -7.65
CA LEU A 43 -5.27 -2.13 -7.29
C LEU A 43 -4.65 -2.71 -8.54
N LEU A 44 -3.38 -3.07 -8.46
CA LEU A 44 -2.65 -3.67 -9.56
C LEU A 44 -1.88 -4.88 -9.09
N THR A 45 -1.90 -5.94 -9.89
CA THR A 45 -1.01 -7.07 -9.67
C THR A 45 0.24 -6.85 -10.50
N PHE A 46 1.39 -6.94 -9.90
CA PHE A 46 2.64 -6.61 -10.53
C PHE A 46 3.68 -7.65 -10.16
N GLY A 47 3.83 -8.66 -11.01
CA GLY A 47 4.74 -9.75 -10.72
C GLY A 47 4.25 -10.55 -9.53
N ASP A 48 5.08 -10.62 -8.50
CA ASP A 48 4.74 -11.31 -7.27
C ASP A 48 4.23 -10.37 -6.20
N LYS A 49 3.83 -9.15 -6.60
CA LYS A 49 3.33 -8.15 -5.67
C LYS A 49 1.94 -7.72 -6.06
N VAL A 50 1.19 -7.27 -5.06
CA VAL A 50 -0.10 -6.62 -5.29
C VAL A 50 0.02 -5.25 -4.66
N VAL A 51 -0.18 -4.20 -5.45
CA VAL A 51 -0.05 -2.84 -4.96
C VAL A 51 -1.39 -2.15 -5.01
N VAL A 52 -1.67 -1.37 -3.97
CA VAL A 52 -2.95 -0.70 -3.84
C VAL A 52 -2.71 0.76 -3.48
N ALA A 53 -3.67 1.59 -3.87
CA ALA A 53 -3.70 2.99 -3.47
C ALA A 53 -5.05 3.23 -2.81
N GLY A 54 -5.02 3.56 -1.53
CA GLY A 54 -6.21 3.91 -0.81
C GLY A 54 -6.21 5.38 -0.49
N TYR A 55 -7.30 5.86 0.06
CA TYR A 55 -7.38 7.26 0.45
C TYR A 55 -7.98 7.39 1.83
N TYR A 56 -7.73 8.53 2.44
CA TYR A 56 -8.13 8.81 3.79
C TYR A 56 -8.38 10.32 3.87
N TYR A 57 -9.54 10.72 4.35
CA TYR A 57 -9.87 12.14 4.37
C TYR A 57 -9.21 12.82 5.54
N GLN A 58 -8.51 13.91 5.24
CA GLN A 58 -7.92 14.78 6.24
C GLN A 58 -8.31 16.21 5.88
N HIS A 59 -8.89 16.91 6.82
CA HIS A 59 -9.26 18.31 6.60
C HIS A 59 -10.16 18.46 5.37
N ASN A 60 -11.11 17.55 5.21
CA ASN A 60 -12.06 17.54 4.10
C ASN A 60 -11.41 17.33 2.75
N LYS A 61 -10.26 16.70 2.72
CA LYS A 61 -9.49 16.52 1.52
C LYS A 61 -9.00 15.08 1.46
N PRO A 62 -9.17 14.39 0.34
CA PRO A 62 -8.64 13.04 0.24
C PRO A 62 -7.14 13.07 0.12
N CYS A 63 -6.48 12.29 0.92
CA CYS A 63 -5.05 12.09 0.84
C CYS A 63 -4.83 10.61 0.59
N TYR A 64 -3.87 10.30 -0.27
CA TYR A 64 -3.68 8.93 -0.72
C TYR A 64 -2.46 8.31 -0.07
N TYR A 65 -2.53 7.00 0.11
CA TYR A 65 -1.41 6.21 0.59
C TYR A 65 -1.25 5.01 -0.33
N GLY A 66 -0.02 4.49 -0.39
CA GLY A 66 0.27 3.29 -1.14
C GLY A 66 0.53 2.14 -0.21
N ALA A 67 0.17 0.94 -0.63
CA ALA A 67 0.44 -0.25 0.14
C ALA A 67 0.89 -1.35 -0.80
N THR A 68 1.82 -2.17 -0.34
CA THR A 68 2.36 -3.28 -1.11
C THR A 68 2.13 -4.56 -0.34
N TYR A 69 1.52 -5.52 -1.01
CA TYR A 69 1.34 -6.87 -0.49
C TYR A 69 2.24 -7.82 -1.28
N GLU A 70 2.61 -8.91 -0.66
CA GLU A 70 3.35 -9.97 -1.35
C GLU A 70 2.58 -11.27 -1.20
N PHE A 71 2.70 -12.14 -2.20
CA PHE A 71 2.05 -13.43 -2.13
C PHE A 71 2.74 -14.30 -1.08
N LEU A 72 1.93 -14.94 -0.26
CA LEU A 72 2.44 -15.79 0.82
C LEU A 72 2.58 -17.24 0.38
N THR A 73 2.04 -17.59 -0.78
CA THR A 73 2.12 -18.94 -1.32
C THR A 73 2.53 -18.85 -2.78
N ASP A 74 2.70 -20.00 -3.42
CA ASP A 74 3.02 -20.05 -4.83
C ASP A 74 1.81 -19.73 -5.72
N ASP A 75 0.65 -19.59 -5.13
CA ASP A 75 -0.57 -19.25 -5.88
C ASP A 75 -0.63 -17.75 -6.06
N HIS A 76 -0.29 -17.29 -7.25
CA HIS A 76 -0.28 -15.86 -7.58
C HIS A 76 -1.55 -15.46 -8.33
N SER A 77 -2.64 -16.12 -8.03
CA SER A 77 -3.94 -15.80 -8.62
C SER A 77 -4.67 -14.77 -7.75
N CYS A 78 -5.85 -14.37 -8.21
CA CYS A 78 -6.64 -13.43 -7.44
C CYS A 78 -7.18 -14.04 -6.13
N GLU A 79 -7.07 -15.36 -5.98
CA GLU A 79 -7.48 -16.03 -4.76
C GLU A 79 -6.29 -16.41 -3.88
N GLY A 80 -5.08 -16.09 -4.29
CA GLY A 80 -3.89 -16.43 -3.53
C GLY A 80 -3.74 -15.54 -2.30
N ALA A 81 -3.26 -16.14 -1.21
CA ALA A 81 -3.09 -15.41 0.04
C ALA A 81 -1.96 -14.39 -0.10
N ILE A 82 -2.20 -13.18 0.37
CA ILE A 82 -1.20 -12.12 0.36
C ILE A 82 -1.11 -11.48 1.74
N GLY A 83 0.06 -10.95 2.04
CA GLY A 83 0.30 -10.28 3.30
C GLY A 83 0.94 -8.93 3.08
N LEU A 84 0.70 -8.01 3.99
CA LEU A 84 1.24 -6.66 3.92
C LEU A 84 2.74 -6.67 4.04
N ARG A 85 3.38 -5.90 3.16
CA ARG A 85 4.82 -5.76 3.15
C ARG A 85 5.24 -4.34 3.49
N ALA A 86 4.56 -3.34 2.94
CA ALA A 86 4.91 -1.94 3.15
C ALA A 86 3.68 -1.07 2.97
N VAL A 87 3.58 -0.02 3.76
CA VAL A 87 2.48 0.94 3.67
C VAL A 87 3.07 2.32 3.90
N SER A 88 2.67 3.28 3.07
CA SER A 88 3.17 4.64 3.19
C SER A 88 2.34 5.46 4.17
N GLU A 89 2.89 6.59 4.57
CA GLU A 89 2.09 7.62 5.20
C GLU A 89 1.11 8.21 4.19
N VAL A 90 0.14 8.98 4.68
CA VAL A 90 -0.85 9.60 3.80
C VAL A 90 -0.26 10.89 3.29
N GLU A 91 0.54 10.82 2.22
CA GLU A 91 1.27 11.97 1.73
C GLU A 91 1.05 12.28 0.26
N PHE A 92 0.29 11.46 -0.43
CA PHE A 92 0.15 11.63 -1.88
C PHE A 92 -1.14 12.35 -2.21
N GLU A 93 -1.11 13.15 -3.27
CA GLU A 93 -2.27 13.92 -3.68
C GLU A 93 -3.16 13.16 -4.64
N ASP A 94 -2.67 12.08 -5.22
CA ASP A 94 -3.45 11.27 -6.14
C ASP A 94 -3.03 9.81 -6.05
N ASP A 95 -3.85 8.95 -6.64
CA ASP A 95 -3.59 7.52 -6.57
C ASP A 95 -2.42 7.10 -7.46
N GLY A 96 -2.14 7.85 -8.52
CA GLY A 96 -1.02 7.52 -9.39
C GLY A 96 0.31 7.59 -8.67
N HIS A 97 0.51 8.64 -7.89
CA HIS A 97 1.74 8.75 -7.12
C HIS A 97 1.82 7.71 -6.01
N ALA A 98 0.69 7.40 -5.40
CA ALA A 98 0.66 6.37 -4.36
C ALA A 98 1.02 5.01 -4.94
N ILE A 99 0.51 4.69 -6.11
CA ILE A 99 0.83 3.42 -6.77
C ILE A 99 2.30 3.38 -7.15
N ALA A 100 2.84 4.48 -7.65
CA ALA A 100 4.27 4.53 -8.02
C ALA A 100 5.14 4.24 -6.80
N TRP A 101 4.78 4.83 -5.66
CA TRP A 101 5.51 4.54 -4.43
C TRP A 101 5.44 3.07 -4.08
N ALA A 102 4.23 2.49 -4.17
CA ALA A 102 4.02 1.10 -3.78
C ALA A 102 4.79 0.14 -4.68
N ILE A 103 4.85 0.43 -5.97
CA ILE A 103 5.58 -0.41 -6.91
C ILE A 103 7.07 -0.43 -6.56
N ALA A 104 7.59 0.67 -6.06
CA ALA A 104 9.00 0.78 -5.75
C ALA A 104 9.40 0.00 -4.49
N GLN A 105 8.43 -0.49 -3.73
CA GLN A 105 8.74 -1.24 -2.52
C GLN A 105 8.91 -2.72 -2.83
#